data_72d715f50ebc1af656fc97f8c06263d3
#
_entry.id   72d715f50ebc1af656fc97f8c06263d3
#
_cell.length_a   1.000
_cell.length_b   1.000
_cell.length_c   1.000
_cell.angle_alpha   90.00
_cell.angle_beta   90.00
_cell.angle_gamma   90.00
#
_symmetry.space_group_name_H-M   'P 1'
#
loop_
_entity.id
_entity.type
_entity.pdbx_description
1 polymer ?
#
loop_
_entity_poly.entity_id
_entity_poly.type
_entity_poly.pdbx_seq_one_letter_code
_entity_poly.pdbx_strand_id
1 'polypeptide(L)'
;MVILGASGAGKTTLLNLLGGMDTATDGEIDLDGKNITSFNKKQLTDYRRRDVGFVFQFYNLMPNLTALENVEIAVEICDDHLDPETVLRSVGLGDRLDNFPAELSGGEQQRVAIARAIAKNPKLILCDEPTGALDYVTGKKILKILQDLSRERNKLVVIVTHNAALKDMADKVIKIKSGRIESIETNDEPKSVEEIEW
;
A
#
# COMPACT_ATOMS: atom_id res chain seq x y z
N MET A 1 -5.80 8.49 -1.47
CA MET A 1 -4.96 9.65 -1.10
C MET A 1 -3.56 9.48 -1.67
N VAL A 2 -2.93 10.55 -2.17
CA VAL A 2 -1.54 10.53 -2.67
C VAL A 2 -0.69 11.53 -1.89
N ILE A 3 0.51 11.12 -1.49
CA ILE A 3 1.50 11.97 -0.81
C ILE A 3 2.68 12.17 -1.77
N LEU A 4 2.87 13.41 -2.20
CA LEU A 4 3.89 13.81 -3.16
C LEU A 4 5.07 14.52 -2.48
N GLY A 5 6.26 14.30 -2.99
CA GLY A 5 7.46 15.03 -2.57
C GLY A 5 8.73 14.46 -3.19
N ALA A 6 9.78 15.25 -3.21
CA ALA A 6 11.09 14.80 -3.68
C ALA A 6 11.67 13.68 -2.79
N SER A 7 12.70 12.99 -3.28
CA SER A 7 13.47 12.05 -2.45
C SER A 7 14.01 12.78 -1.20
N GLY A 8 13.94 12.14 -0.04
CA GLY A 8 14.37 12.75 1.24
C GLY A 8 13.39 13.78 1.83
N ALA A 9 12.21 14.03 1.24
CA ALA A 9 11.24 14.99 1.77
C ALA A 9 10.56 14.56 3.08
N GLY A 10 10.74 13.31 3.54
CA GLY A 10 10.12 12.77 4.76
C GLY A 10 8.88 11.90 4.51
N LYS A 11 8.59 11.54 3.25
CA LYS A 11 7.42 10.75 2.87
C LYS A 11 7.40 9.35 3.52
N THR A 12 8.48 8.61 3.42
CA THR A 12 8.62 7.26 4.03
C THR A 12 8.56 7.33 5.56
N THR A 13 9.11 8.39 6.17
CA THR A 13 8.97 8.62 7.62
C THR A 13 7.51 8.79 8.01
N LEU A 14 6.75 9.61 7.27
CA LEU A 14 5.32 9.78 7.53
C LEU A 14 4.56 8.45 7.34
N LEU A 15 4.88 7.70 6.28
CA LEU A 15 4.28 6.39 6.02
C LEU A 15 4.56 5.40 7.17
N ASN A 16 5.78 5.39 7.71
CA ASN A 16 6.16 4.55 8.85
C ASN A 16 5.42 4.96 10.14
N LEU A 17 5.21 6.25 10.36
CA LEU A 17 4.40 6.75 11.49
C LEU A 17 2.93 6.32 11.34
N LEU A 18 2.32 6.52 10.16
CA LEU A 18 0.95 6.09 9.88
C LEU A 18 0.77 4.58 10.04
N GLY A 19 1.76 3.81 9.66
CA GLY A 19 1.76 2.35 9.77
C GLY A 19 2.16 1.81 11.13
N GLY A 20 2.50 2.66 12.11
CA GLY A 20 2.94 2.23 13.43
C GLY A 20 4.27 1.45 13.42
N MET A 21 5.11 1.68 12.40
CA MET A 21 6.48 1.14 12.31
C MET A 21 7.45 2.00 13.10
N ASP A 22 7.13 3.28 13.26
CA ASP A 22 7.85 4.24 14.06
C ASP A 22 6.89 4.96 15.01
N THR A 23 7.40 5.69 15.98
CA THR A 23 6.62 6.42 16.99
C THR A 23 6.79 7.92 16.81
N ALA A 24 5.68 8.66 16.83
CA ALA A 24 5.72 10.12 16.77
C ALA A 24 6.33 10.69 18.05
N THR A 25 7.18 11.71 17.90
CA THR A 25 7.75 12.45 19.04
C THR A 25 6.69 13.37 19.66
N ASP A 26 5.80 13.93 18.83
CA ASP A 26 4.73 14.83 19.22
C ASP A 26 3.58 14.76 18.19
N GLY A 27 2.40 15.22 18.58
CA GLY A 27 1.21 15.18 17.74
C GLY A 27 0.38 13.91 17.91
N GLU A 28 -0.69 13.81 17.12
CA GLU A 28 -1.65 12.71 17.19
C GLU A 28 -1.90 12.12 15.80
N ILE A 29 -2.08 10.81 15.76
CA ILE A 29 -2.51 10.07 14.56
C ILE A 29 -3.77 9.30 14.95
N ASP A 30 -4.89 9.66 14.36
CA ASP A 30 -6.16 8.96 14.52
C ASP A 30 -6.48 8.12 13.29
N LEU A 31 -6.85 6.86 13.50
CA LEU A 31 -7.40 5.99 12.48
C LEU A 31 -8.72 5.41 13.00
N ASP A 32 -9.81 5.80 12.38
CA ASP A 32 -11.16 5.29 12.71
C ASP A 32 -11.52 5.45 14.20
N GLY A 33 -11.20 6.65 14.76
CA GLY A 33 -11.46 6.98 16.16
C GLY A 33 -10.46 6.38 17.17
N LYS A 34 -9.37 5.78 16.69
CA LYS A 34 -8.31 5.23 17.53
C LYS A 34 -7.04 6.06 17.40
N ASN A 35 -6.61 6.72 18.48
CA ASN A 35 -5.34 7.43 18.53
C ASN A 35 -4.18 6.42 18.66
N ILE A 36 -3.49 6.15 17.54
CA ILE A 36 -2.40 5.18 17.49
C ILE A 36 -1.09 5.69 18.10
N THR A 37 -0.93 7.00 18.30
CA THR A 37 0.26 7.56 18.95
C THR A 37 0.35 7.20 20.43
N SER A 38 -0.78 6.88 21.06
CA SER A 38 -0.85 6.41 22.45
C SER A 38 -0.56 4.91 22.61
N PHE A 39 -0.38 4.17 21.50
CA PHE A 39 -0.23 2.71 21.53
C PHE A 39 1.14 2.29 22.06
N ASN A 40 1.15 1.30 22.95
CA ASN A 40 2.36 0.60 23.33
C ASN A 40 2.84 -0.37 22.22
N LYS A 41 4.01 -0.97 22.37
CA LYS A 41 4.61 -1.88 21.38
C LYS A 41 3.68 -3.05 20.99
N LYS A 42 2.96 -3.64 21.95
CA LYS A 42 2.03 -4.73 21.69
C LYS A 42 0.83 -4.26 20.86
N GLN A 43 0.26 -3.11 21.22
CA GLN A 43 -0.85 -2.49 20.50
C GLN A 43 -0.45 -2.08 19.07
N LEU A 44 0.77 -1.53 18.87
CA LEU A 44 1.29 -1.24 17.53
C LEU A 44 1.50 -2.53 16.69
N THR A 45 1.90 -3.63 17.33
CA THR A 45 2.00 -4.93 16.65
C THR A 45 0.62 -5.44 16.23
N ASP A 46 -0.39 -5.35 17.09
CA ASP A 46 -1.77 -5.72 16.77
C ASP A 46 -2.37 -4.80 15.70
N TYR A 47 -2.07 -3.50 15.74
CA TYR A 47 -2.46 -2.53 14.72
C TYR A 47 -1.90 -2.90 13.33
N ARG A 48 -0.59 -3.15 13.23
CA ARG A 48 0.03 -3.61 11.98
C ARG A 48 -0.52 -4.95 11.49
N ARG A 49 -0.86 -5.84 12.42
CA ARG A 49 -1.42 -7.14 12.12
C ARG A 49 -2.80 -7.04 11.46
N ARG A 50 -3.69 -6.22 12.03
CA ARG A 50 -5.12 -6.20 11.68
C ARG A 50 -5.52 -5.06 10.77
N ASP A 51 -5.02 -3.85 11.05
CA ASP A 51 -5.54 -2.64 10.45
C ASP A 51 -4.70 -2.13 9.26
N VAL A 52 -3.43 -2.57 9.11
CA VAL A 52 -2.49 -2.03 8.11
C VAL A 52 -1.97 -3.08 7.14
N GLY A 53 -2.09 -2.82 5.84
CA GLY A 53 -1.38 -3.52 4.78
C GLY A 53 -0.24 -2.64 4.22
N PHE A 54 0.95 -3.21 4.08
CA PHE A 54 2.10 -2.50 3.49
C PHE A 54 2.45 -3.05 2.11
N VAL A 55 2.67 -2.14 1.17
CA VAL A 55 3.21 -2.40 -0.17
C VAL A 55 4.49 -1.58 -0.32
N PHE A 56 5.63 -2.24 -0.40
CA PHE A 56 6.94 -1.60 -0.51
C PHE A 56 7.43 -1.55 -1.95
N GLN A 57 8.35 -0.62 -2.23
CA GLN A 57 9.01 -0.49 -3.52
C GLN A 57 9.79 -1.77 -3.91
N PHE A 58 10.48 -2.36 -2.94
CA PHE A 58 11.17 -3.65 -3.10
C PHE A 58 10.29 -4.74 -2.47
N TYR A 59 9.47 -5.34 -3.20
CA TYR A 59 8.42 -6.32 -2.92
C TYR A 59 8.46 -7.05 -1.57
N ASN A 60 9.65 -7.25 -0.98
CA ASN A 60 9.92 -7.91 0.32
C ASN A 60 9.22 -9.28 0.41
N LEU A 61 9.27 -10.05 -0.67
CA LEU A 61 8.79 -11.43 -0.68
C LEU A 61 9.84 -12.35 -0.05
N MET A 62 9.37 -13.41 0.58
CA MET A 62 10.23 -14.50 1.06
C MET A 62 10.64 -15.34 -0.14
N PRO A 63 11.96 -15.42 -0.48
CA PRO A 63 12.40 -16.01 -1.74
C PRO A 63 12.22 -17.54 -1.80
N ASN A 64 12.10 -18.17 -0.66
CA ASN A 64 11.92 -19.62 -0.49
C ASN A 64 10.46 -20.05 -0.28
N LEU A 65 9.52 -19.13 -0.42
CA LEU A 65 8.08 -19.38 -0.40
C LEU A 65 7.49 -19.06 -1.77
N THR A 66 6.50 -19.84 -2.20
CA THR A 66 5.73 -19.59 -3.42
C THR A 66 4.91 -18.29 -3.32
N ALA A 67 4.27 -17.88 -4.40
CA ALA A 67 3.37 -16.72 -4.40
C ALA A 67 2.22 -16.94 -3.39
N LEU A 68 1.61 -18.12 -3.38
CA LEU A 68 0.55 -18.46 -2.44
C LEU A 68 1.05 -18.44 -0.99
N GLU A 69 2.13 -19.13 -0.69
CA GLU A 69 2.72 -19.19 0.66
C GLU A 69 3.16 -17.81 1.19
N ASN A 70 3.63 -16.90 0.31
CA ASN A 70 3.94 -15.52 0.68
C ASN A 70 2.71 -14.74 1.15
N VAL A 71 1.53 -15.09 0.66
CA VAL A 71 0.26 -14.47 1.08
C VAL A 71 -0.29 -15.19 2.32
N GLU A 72 -0.28 -16.50 2.35
CA GLU A 72 -0.76 -17.33 3.47
C GLU A 72 -0.07 -16.98 4.79
N ILE A 73 1.26 -16.88 4.81
CA ILE A 73 2.00 -16.54 6.01
C ILE A 73 1.61 -15.17 6.60
N ALA A 74 1.14 -14.24 5.77
CA ALA A 74 0.71 -12.93 6.25
C ALA A 74 -0.66 -12.95 6.90
N VAL A 75 -1.51 -13.89 6.53
CA VAL A 75 -2.88 -14.02 7.08
C VAL A 75 -2.95 -15.00 8.24
N GLU A 76 -1.97 -15.88 8.42
CA GLU A 76 -1.89 -16.86 9.50
C GLU A 76 -2.09 -16.24 10.90
N ILE A 77 -1.68 -14.99 11.05
CA ILE A 77 -1.81 -14.24 12.30
C ILE A 77 -3.05 -13.35 12.36
N CYS A 78 -3.93 -13.39 11.35
CA CYS A 78 -5.11 -12.52 11.23
C CYS A 78 -6.39 -13.32 11.48
N ASP A 79 -7.27 -12.81 12.34
CA ASP A 79 -8.56 -13.46 12.65
C ASP A 79 -9.60 -13.25 11.53
N ASP A 80 -9.60 -12.08 10.90
CA ASP A 80 -10.48 -11.69 9.79
C ASP A 80 -9.64 -11.41 8.55
N HIS A 81 -9.49 -12.42 7.71
CA HIS A 81 -8.72 -12.33 6.47
C HIS A 81 -9.52 -12.82 5.26
N LEU A 82 -9.11 -12.39 4.09
CA LEU A 82 -9.61 -12.90 2.81
C LEU A 82 -8.85 -14.19 2.44
N ASP A 83 -9.48 -15.03 1.65
CA ASP A 83 -8.85 -16.25 1.12
C ASP A 83 -7.66 -15.89 0.21
N PRO A 84 -6.42 -16.36 0.53
CA PRO A 84 -5.21 -16.01 -0.19
C PRO A 84 -5.25 -16.34 -1.68
N GLU A 85 -5.77 -17.51 -2.05
CA GLU A 85 -5.88 -17.92 -3.45
C GLU A 85 -6.85 -17.01 -4.22
N THR A 86 -8.01 -16.71 -3.65
CA THR A 86 -9.00 -15.80 -4.24
C THR A 86 -8.40 -14.41 -4.46
N VAL A 87 -7.63 -13.89 -3.49
CA VAL A 87 -6.96 -12.61 -3.63
C VAL A 87 -5.91 -12.63 -4.73
N LEU A 88 -5.06 -13.66 -4.81
CA LEU A 88 -4.07 -13.81 -5.88
C LEU A 88 -4.73 -13.88 -7.26
N ARG A 89 -5.82 -14.62 -7.40
CA ARG A 89 -6.61 -14.65 -8.64
C ARG A 89 -7.16 -13.28 -9.01
N SER A 90 -7.64 -12.51 -8.03
CA SER A 90 -8.19 -11.16 -8.26
C SER A 90 -7.14 -10.15 -8.76
N VAL A 91 -5.86 -10.35 -8.45
CA VAL A 91 -4.75 -9.54 -8.96
C VAL A 91 -4.10 -10.15 -10.22
N GLY A 92 -4.75 -11.16 -10.84
CA GLY A 92 -4.31 -11.77 -12.09
C GLY A 92 -3.10 -12.70 -11.95
N LEU A 93 -3.01 -13.43 -10.83
CA LEU A 93 -1.94 -14.40 -10.54
C LEU A 93 -2.45 -15.84 -10.32
N GLY A 94 -3.65 -16.15 -10.81
CA GLY A 94 -4.25 -17.48 -10.64
C GLY A 94 -3.41 -18.63 -11.20
N ASP A 95 -2.62 -18.39 -12.25
CA ASP A 95 -1.75 -19.37 -12.89
C ASP A 95 -0.30 -19.31 -12.35
N ARG A 96 -0.05 -18.59 -11.26
CA ARG A 96 1.27 -18.34 -10.68
C ARG A 96 1.36 -18.68 -9.19
N LEU A 97 0.36 -19.37 -8.65
CA LEU A 97 0.25 -19.66 -7.21
C LEU A 97 1.49 -20.37 -6.67
N ASP A 98 1.98 -21.36 -7.41
CA ASP A 98 3.09 -22.23 -7.01
C ASP A 98 4.47 -21.72 -7.47
N ASN A 99 4.53 -20.55 -8.15
CA ASN A 99 5.80 -19.98 -8.57
C ASN A 99 6.53 -19.30 -7.41
N PHE A 100 7.84 -19.50 -7.35
CA PHE A 100 8.72 -18.77 -6.43
C PHE A 100 9.01 -17.35 -6.94
N PRO A 101 9.36 -16.39 -6.06
CA PRO A 101 9.69 -15.03 -6.48
C PRO A 101 10.71 -14.93 -7.62
N ALA A 102 11.71 -15.82 -7.65
CA ALA A 102 12.73 -15.85 -8.71
C ALA A 102 12.17 -16.20 -10.10
N GLU A 103 11.00 -16.81 -10.17
CA GLU A 103 10.32 -17.23 -11.40
C GLU A 103 9.28 -16.20 -11.88
N LEU A 104 9.08 -15.14 -11.08
CA LEU A 104 8.11 -14.09 -11.33
C LEU A 104 8.79 -12.83 -11.85
N SER A 105 8.17 -12.17 -12.83
CA SER A 105 8.54 -10.82 -13.25
C SER A 105 8.39 -9.81 -12.11
N GLY A 106 9.07 -8.66 -12.18
CA GLY A 106 8.94 -7.61 -11.16
C GLY A 106 7.50 -7.17 -10.92
N GLY A 107 6.69 -7.07 -12.00
CA GLY A 107 5.27 -6.74 -11.87
C GLY A 107 4.43 -7.86 -11.25
N GLU A 108 4.77 -9.12 -11.46
CA GLU A 108 4.13 -10.24 -10.77
C GLU A 108 4.50 -10.26 -9.30
N GLN A 109 5.77 -10.06 -8.95
CA GLN A 109 6.22 -9.93 -7.56
C GLN A 109 5.49 -8.78 -6.83
N GLN A 110 5.33 -7.63 -7.50
CA GLN A 110 4.58 -6.50 -6.93
C GLN A 110 3.10 -6.86 -6.70
N ARG A 111 2.47 -7.60 -7.63
CA ARG A 111 1.10 -8.07 -7.41
C ARG A 111 0.99 -9.09 -6.27
N VAL A 112 1.98 -9.95 -6.06
CA VAL A 112 2.04 -10.81 -4.86
C VAL A 112 2.15 -9.97 -3.60
N ALA A 113 3.00 -8.93 -3.57
CA ALA A 113 3.14 -8.03 -2.42
C ALA A 113 1.83 -7.29 -2.12
N ILE A 114 1.10 -6.87 -3.15
CA ILE A 114 -0.23 -6.25 -3.01
C ILE A 114 -1.25 -7.28 -2.50
N ALA A 115 -1.29 -8.48 -3.08
CA ALA A 115 -2.17 -9.56 -2.63
C ALA A 115 -1.94 -9.87 -1.14
N ARG A 116 -0.68 -9.96 -0.72
CA ARG A 116 -0.30 -10.13 0.69
C ARG A 116 -0.83 -9.02 1.60
N ALA A 117 -0.79 -7.76 1.13
CA ALA A 117 -1.33 -6.64 1.88
C ALA A 117 -2.87 -6.68 1.97
N ILE A 118 -3.55 -7.02 0.85
CA ILE A 118 -5.02 -7.08 0.75
C ILE A 118 -5.59 -8.25 1.54
N ALA A 119 -4.96 -9.42 1.47
CA ALA A 119 -5.45 -10.66 2.08
C ALA A 119 -5.67 -10.53 3.59
N LYS A 120 -4.92 -9.68 4.26
CA LYS A 120 -5.12 -9.32 5.67
C LYS A 120 -6.44 -8.60 5.95
N ASN A 121 -7.18 -8.19 4.91
CA ASN A 121 -8.40 -7.37 5.00
C ASN A 121 -8.23 -6.05 5.77
N PRO A 122 -7.14 -5.29 5.60
CA PRO A 122 -6.82 -4.13 6.42
C PRO A 122 -7.78 -2.96 6.15
N LYS A 123 -7.86 -2.00 7.08
CA LYS A 123 -8.54 -0.72 6.90
C LYS A 123 -7.70 0.28 6.11
N LEU A 124 -6.38 0.23 6.30
CA LEU A 124 -5.40 1.14 5.73
C LEU A 124 -4.38 0.36 4.89
N ILE A 125 -4.19 0.77 3.63
CA ILE A 125 -3.14 0.24 2.76
C ILE A 125 -2.13 1.36 2.50
N LEU A 126 -0.89 1.12 2.87
CA LEU A 126 0.23 2.05 2.74
C LEU A 126 1.18 1.57 1.63
N CYS A 127 1.33 2.37 0.59
CA CYS A 127 2.17 2.04 -0.57
C CYS A 127 3.34 3.03 -0.67
N ASP A 128 4.57 2.53 -0.60
CA ASP A 128 5.78 3.31 -0.85
C ASP A 128 6.28 3.05 -2.27
N GLU A 129 6.13 4.03 -3.15
CA GLU A 129 6.53 3.98 -4.57
C GLU A 129 6.08 2.69 -5.29
N PRO A 130 4.78 2.33 -5.28
CA PRO A 130 4.32 1.01 -5.72
C PRO A 130 4.56 0.70 -7.20
N THR A 131 4.90 1.72 -8.01
CA THR A 131 5.18 1.59 -9.44
C THR A 131 6.61 1.96 -9.82
N GLY A 132 7.45 2.35 -8.86
CA GLY A 132 8.78 2.92 -9.10
C GLY A 132 9.79 2.01 -9.80
N ALA A 133 9.58 0.68 -9.75
CA ALA A 133 10.44 -0.31 -10.40
C ALA A 133 9.75 -1.02 -11.59
N LEU A 134 8.61 -0.49 -12.08
CA LEU A 134 7.79 -1.15 -13.09
C LEU A 134 7.75 -0.34 -14.39
N ASP A 135 7.56 -1.05 -15.51
CA ASP A 135 7.20 -0.42 -16.77
C ASP A 135 5.81 0.21 -16.71
N TYR A 136 5.53 1.12 -17.64
CA TYR A 136 4.28 1.89 -17.70
C TYR A 136 3.00 1.01 -17.69
N VAL A 137 2.96 -0.04 -18.51
CA VAL A 137 1.78 -0.91 -18.64
C VAL A 137 1.51 -1.67 -17.35
N THR A 138 2.57 -2.20 -16.76
CA THR A 138 2.49 -2.91 -15.48
C THR A 138 2.14 -1.95 -14.35
N GLY A 139 2.73 -0.77 -14.32
CA GLY A 139 2.41 0.29 -13.35
C GLY A 139 0.93 0.67 -13.38
N LYS A 140 0.34 0.84 -14.58
CA LYS A 140 -1.11 1.10 -14.72
C LYS A 140 -1.97 -0.01 -14.09
N LYS A 141 -1.64 -1.27 -14.31
CA LYS A 141 -2.36 -2.40 -13.71
C LYS A 141 -2.32 -2.36 -12.18
N ILE A 142 -1.16 -2.05 -11.61
CA ILE A 142 -0.97 -1.91 -10.16
C ILE A 142 -1.83 -0.76 -9.60
N LEU A 143 -1.79 0.40 -10.23
CA LEU A 143 -2.58 1.56 -9.79
C LEU A 143 -4.08 1.31 -9.92
N LYS A 144 -4.51 0.57 -10.95
CA LYS A 144 -5.91 0.16 -11.12
C LYS A 144 -6.37 -0.70 -9.94
N ILE A 145 -5.58 -1.71 -9.55
CA ILE A 145 -5.89 -2.54 -8.37
C ILE A 145 -6.04 -1.67 -7.12
N LEU A 146 -5.10 -0.74 -6.88
CA LEU A 146 -5.14 0.14 -5.70
C LEU A 146 -6.33 1.12 -5.74
N GLN A 147 -6.70 1.63 -6.92
CA GLN A 147 -7.86 2.49 -7.10
C GLN A 147 -9.18 1.73 -6.84
N ASP A 148 -9.30 0.51 -7.35
CA ASP A 148 -10.49 -0.32 -7.16
C ASP A 148 -10.66 -0.70 -5.69
N LEU A 149 -9.57 -0.98 -4.96
CA LEU A 149 -9.60 -1.22 -3.52
C LEU A 149 -10.16 -0.02 -2.75
N SER A 150 -9.77 1.19 -3.13
CA SER A 150 -10.27 2.40 -2.48
C SER A 150 -11.76 2.64 -2.79
N ARG A 151 -12.16 2.46 -4.05
CA ARG A 151 -13.52 2.78 -4.52
C ARG A 151 -14.55 1.69 -4.18
N GLU A 152 -14.22 0.43 -4.45
CA GLU A 152 -15.17 -0.67 -4.35
C GLU A 152 -15.24 -1.29 -2.95
N ARG A 153 -14.11 -1.29 -2.23
CA ARG A 153 -13.99 -1.92 -0.91
C ARG A 153 -13.90 -0.94 0.25
N ASN A 154 -14.05 0.36 -0.02
CA ASN A 154 -13.98 1.44 0.99
C ASN A 154 -12.73 1.35 1.87
N LYS A 155 -11.57 0.98 1.28
CA LYS A 155 -10.29 0.92 1.98
C LYS A 155 -9.58 2.26 1.86
N LEU A 156 -8.95 2.72 2.92
CA LEU A 156 -8.08 3.89 2.84
C LEU A 156 -6.75 3.49 2.20
N VAL A 157 -6.52 3.91 0.97
CA VAL A 157 -5.26 3.68 0.26
C VAL A 157 -4.43 4.96 0.27
N VAL A 158 -3.21 4.89 0.78
CA VAL A 158 -2.24 5.98 0.81
C VAL A 158 -1.05 5.59 -0.05
N ILE A 159 -0.82 6.33 -1.12
CA ILE A 159 0.32 6.13 -2.03
C ILE A 159 1.32 7.26 -1.80
N VAL A 160 2.53 6.90 -1.42
CA VAL A 160 3.68 7.80 -1.36
C VAL A 160 4.44 7.69 -2.66
N THR A 161 4.69 8.81 -3.35
CA THR A 161 5.41 8.81 -4.63
C THR A 161 6.04 10.17 -4.94
N HIS A 162 7.01 10.17 -5.86
CA HIS A 162 7.53 11.39 -6.49
C HIS A 162 6.87 11.66 -7.86
N ASN A 163 6.06 10.73 -8.37
CA ASN A 163 5.36 10.89 -9.64
C ASN A 163 4.13 11.80 -9.49
N ALA A 164 4.26 13.03 -9.98
CA ALA A 164 3.21 14.04 -9.87
C ALA A 164 1.94 13.74 -10.70
N ALA A 165 2.02 12.88 -11.72
CA ALA A 165 0.86 12.51 -12.52
C ALA A 165 -0.20 11.77 -11.70
N LEU A 166 0.19 11.07 -10.64
CA LEU A 166 -0.74 10.33 -9.78
C LEU A 166 -1.68 11.23 -8.96
N LYS A 167 -1.44 12.54 -8.92
CA LYS A 167 -2.33 13.49 -8.22
C LYS A 167 -3.77 13.44 -8.76
N ASP A 168 -3.91 13.27 -10.09
CA ASP A 168 -5.20 13.37 -10.77
C ASP A 168 -6.14 12.20 -10.43
N MET A 169 -5.60 11.04 -9.99
CA MET A 169 -6.42 9.89 -9.57
C MET A 169 -6.82 9.90 -8.09
N ALA A 170 -6.27 10.81 -7.30
CA ALA A 170 -6.46 10.82 -5.85
C ALA A 170 -7.57 11.78 -5.42
N ASP A 171 -8.38 11.37 -4.44
CA ASP A 171 -9.37 12.24 -3.78
C ASP A 171 -8.69 13.33 -2.94
N LYS A 172 -7.50 13.04 -2.42
CA LYS A 172 -6.71 13.99 -1.63
C LYS A 172 -5.23 13.87 -1.96
N VAL A 173 -4.59 15.00 -2.17
CA VAL A 173 -3.17 15.11 -2.45
C VAL A 173 -2.50 15.93 -1.35
N ILE A 174 -1.45 15.38 -0.74
CA ILE A 174 -0.62 16.08 0.24
C ILE A 174 0.76 16.26 -0.36
N LYS A 175 1.24 17.48 -0.45
CA LYS A 175 2.62 17.78 -0.88
C LYS A 175 3.50 17.98 0.33
N ILE A 176 4.63 17.26 0.37
CA ILE A 176 5.63 17.34 1.43
C ILE A 176 6.94 17.87 0.86
N LYS A 177 7.52 18.84 1.57
CA LYS A 177 8.83 19.40 1.27
C LYS A 177 9.62 19.61 2.57
N SER A 178 10.83 19.05 2.63
CA SER A 178 11.74 19.20 3.77
C SER A 178 11.06 18.91 5.14
N GLY A 179 10.32 17.81 5.22
CA GLY A 179 9.65 17.37 6.43
C GLY A 179 8.40 18.18 6.84
N ARG A 180 7.89 19.05 5.96
CA ARG A 180 6.70 19.88 6.22
C ARG A 180 5.66 19.70 5.14
N ILE A 181 4.39 19.82 5.50
CA ILE A 181 3.29 19.89 4.54
C ILE A 181 3.35 21.27 3.85
N GLU A 182 3.51 21.23 2.52
CA GLU A 182 3.51 22.44 1.67
C GLU A 182 2.08 22.80 1.22
N SER A 183 1.30 21.79 0.81
CA SER A 183 -0.12 21.97 0.46
C SER A 183 -0.94 20.71 0.72
N ILE A 184 -2.24 20.91 0.89
CA ILE A 184 -3.25 19.84 0.89
C ILE A 184 -4.32 20.25 -0.13
N GLU A 185 -4.54 19.40 -1.11
CA GLU A 185 -5.50 19.61 -2.19
C GLU A 185 -6.55 18.50 -2.15
N THR A 186 -7.82 18.84 -2.25
CA THR A 186 -8.93 17.89 -2.41
C THR A 186 -9.35 17.89 -3.87
N ASN A 187 -9.60 16.73 -4.42
CA ASN A 187 -10.06 16.53 -5.78
C ASN A 187 -11.45 15.87 -5.73
N ASP A 188 -12.47 16.59 -6.11
CA ASP A 188 -13.87 16.14 -6.06
C ASP A 188 -14.21 15.21 -7.24
N GLU A 189 -13.40 15.24 -8.31
CA GLU A 189 -13.57 14.42 -9.53
C GLU A 189 -12.27 13.68 -9.88
N PRO A 190 -11.85 12.70 -9.07
CA PRO A 190 -10.61 11.96 -9.34
C PRO A 190 -10.77 11.11 -10.61
N LYS A 191 -9.78 11.25 -11.52
CA LYS A 191 -9.76 10.54 -12.80
C LYS A 191 -9.57 9.03 -12.60
N SER A 192 -10.03 8.27 -13.60
CA SER A 192 -9.63 6.87 -13.73
C SER A 192 -8.13 6.77 -14.02
N VAL A 193 -7.49 5.71 -13.53
CA VAL A 193 -6.10 5.40 -13.88
C VAL A 193 -5.89 5.28 -15.39
N GLU A 194 -6.93 4.85 -16.13
CA GLU A 194 -6.86 4.73 -17.59
C GLU A 194 -6.64 6.06 -18.31
N GLU A 195 -7.05 7.17 -17.69
CA GLU A 195 -6.97 8.54 -18.23
C GLU A 195 -5.65 9.24 -17.84
N ILE A 196 -4.79 8.61 -17.04
CA ILE A 196 -3.53 9.21 -16.57
C ILE A 196 -2.38 8.74 -17.44
N GLU A 197 -1.53 9.69 -17.84
CA GLU A 197 -0.26 9.45 -18.52
C GLU A 197 0.89 9.97 -17.65
N TRP A 198 2.00 9.22 -17.55
CA TRP A 198 3.23 9.60 -16.82
C TRP A 198 4.50 9.11 -17.51
#